data_bcdd2ee3ffecc96e26c64c55f899e359
#
_entry.id   bcdd2ee3ffecc96e26c64c55f899e359
#
_cell.length_a   1.000
_cell.length_b   1.000
_cell.length_c   1.000
_cell.angle_alpha   90.00
_cell.angle_beta   90.00
_cell.angle_gamma   90.00
#
_symmetry.space_group_name_H-M   'P 1'
#
loop_
_entity.id
_entity.type
_entity.pdbx_description
1 polymer ?
#
loop_
_entity_poly.entity_id
_entity_poly.type
_entity_poly.pdbx_seq_one_letter_code
_entity_poly.pdbx_strand_id
1 'polypeptide(L)'
;MSNQRIFGLDALRTLAITGVTLYHMFPDTIRGGYLGVSLFFVLTGYLLAYTSETDWLSGKFGILRYYSKRIKRIYPSLLIVMLTTIGIYHLLNFKVIAAIRPEVLSVVLGFNNWWQIAQNADYFTRIANASPFTHLWFLGIELQYYLIWPLLFFIYTVLYRLIGKSVGIIFFVLMGFATAALMPMMYQPGMDVTRLYYGTDTRIYALLLGGALGFYRAGRTTSIRLREQDSLWKYALFFVILGITAAAYLLLDGQNPLTYQGGMLVITLLFCGLIVLTASTTLSLGRWLETPICNWIGRRSYGIFLWQYPIIFLFHELGWTNIIGWPLIELAAILLLTIWSDSVAAFITDLHIPMPGRRRTIIQSLGMLLISALGVVIMGYGCHGIVISAEQKNNDTAILQDRLAANAAELEKQHAAEAEAAPSPATPAQPQPVDLTGTVCIGDSVMLGSAHQIQQVLPGSWIDAEVSRYVGSGLEIAQSMSAQGKLGHLVVISLGTNGPIAGQERYEVQTRALLKYLCADPDRQIFWVNTYAPHLSWQDTNNDYLNQISASHPNVHIVDWYGLISQHPEWLSGDGIHPNDDGTIQFAKLIHDRMVQVLSAQQIKTP
;
A
#
# COMPACT_ATOMS: atom_id res chain seq x y z
N MET A 1 -34.57 22.13 15.03
CA MET A 1 -34.84 20.90 14.26
C MET A 1 -33.96 19.81 14.84
N SER A 2 -34.53 18.73 15.38
CA SER A 2 -33.77 17.59 15.90
C SER A 2 -32.91 17.00 14.77
N ASN A 3 -31.67 16.67 15.09
CA ASN A 3 -30.77 15.96 14.19
C ASN A 3 -31.41 14.59 13.86
N GLN A 4 -32.22 14.53 12.80
CA GLN A 4 -32.84 13.26 12.39
C GLN A 4 -31.74 12.32 11.95
N ARG A 5 -31.63 11.17 12.61
CA ARG A 5 -30.70 10.09 12.28
C ARG A 5 -30.98 9.59 10.87
N ILE A 6 -29.95 9.54 10.04
CA ILE A 6 -30.00 8.95 8.70
C ILE A 6 -29.74 7.45 8.86
N PHE A 7 -30.76 6.63 8.53
CA PHE A 7 -30.67 5.18 8.62
C PHE A 7 -29.78 4.58 7.51
N GLY A 8 -29.16 3.42 7.79
CA GLY A 8 -28.39 2.64 6.82
C GLY A 8 -26.94 3.06 6.62
N LEU A 9 -26.52 4.26 7.07
CA LEU A 9 -25.13 4.70 6.90
C LEU A 9 -24.14 3.87 7.73
N ASP A 10 -24.53 3.44 8.93
CA ASP A 10 -23.66 2.60 9.77
C ASP A 10 -23.47 1.20 9.14
N ALA A 11 -24.50 0.66 8.47
CA ALA A 11 -24.38 -0.58 7.71
C ALA A 11 -23.43 -0.45 6.50
N LEU A 12 -23.48 0.68 5.77
CA LEU A 12 -22.54 0.92 4.68
C LEU A 12 -21.10 1.10 5.18
N ARG A 13 -20.90 1.73 6.33
CA ARG A 13 -19.58 1.80 6.97
C ARG A 13 -19.08 0.40 7.39
N THR A 14 -20.01 -0.45 7.88
CA THR A 14 -19.68 -1.83 8.19
C THR A 14 -19.25 -2.59 6.94
N LEU A 15 -19.97 -2.45 5.83
CA LEU A 15 -19.58 -3.05 4.55
C LEU A 15 -18.18 -2.59 4.11
N ALA A 16 -17.90 -1.28 4.21
CA ALA A 16 -16.61 -0.71 3.84
C ALA A 16 -15.46 -1.24 4.70
N ILE A 17 -15.62 -1.18 6.05
CA ILE A 17 -14.55 -1.61 6.96
C ILE A 17 -14.32 -3.12 6.90
N THR A 18 -15.37 -3.92 6.73
CA THR A 18 -15.25 -5.36 6.56
C THR A 18 -14.44 -5.70 5.31
N GLY A 19 -14.74 -5.07 4.17
CA GLY A 19 -13.96 -5.26 2.95
C GLY A 19 -12.49 -4.94 3.14
N VAL A 20 -12.19 -3.78 3.72
CA VAL A 20 -10.79 -3.33 3.93
C VAL A 20 -10.05 -4.24 4.93
N THR A 21 -10.69 -4.61 6.04
CA THR A 21 -10.06 -5.48 7.04
C THR A 21 -9.78 -6.87 6.48
N LEU A 22 -10.76 -7.46 5.79
CA LEU A 22 -10.59 -8.79 5.18
C LEU A 22 -9.53 -8.78 4.05
N TYR A 23 -9.42 -7.68 3.30
CA TYR A 23 -8.36 -7.51 2.31
C TYR A 23 -6.96 -7.53 2.94
N HIS A 24 -6.78 -6.86 4.08
CA HIS A 24 -5.49 -6.86 4.76
C HIS A 24 -5.19 -8.19 5.46
N MET A 25 -6.21 -8.91 5.95
CA MET A 25 -6.02 -10.23 6.58
C MET A 25 -5.84 -11.36 5.55
N PHE A 26 -6.49 -11.27 4.39
CA PHE A 26 -6.55 -12.33 3.37
C PHE A 26 -6.43 -11.75 1.97
N PRO A 27 -5.29 -11.12 1.59
CA PRO A 27 -5.14 -10.39 0.33
C PRO A 27 -5.34 -11.29 -0.90
N ASP A 28 -4.95 -12.55 -0.83
CA ASP A 28 -5.09 -13.50 -1.94
C ASP A 28 -6.54 -13.96 -2.17
N THR A 29 -7.37 -13.91 -1.12
CA THR A 29 -8.78 -14.35 -1.19
C THR A 29 -9.71 -13.16 -1.46
N ILE A 30 -9.50 -12.04 -0.76
CA ILE A 30 -10.38 -10.85 -0.84
C ILE A 30 -9.66 -9.74 -1.65
N ARG A 31 -9.27 -10.06 -2.86
CA ARG A 31 -8.39 -9.24 -3.71
C ARG A 31 -8.87 -7.80 -3.94
N GLY A 32 -10.18 -7.57 -3.94
CA GLY A 32 -10.80 -6.27 -4.20
C GLY A 32 -11.33 -5.56 -2.95
N GLY A 33 -11.07 -6.05 -1.73
CA GLY A 33 -11.58 -5.42 -0.51
C GLY A 33 -11.08 -3.98 -0.29
N TYR A 34 -9.96 -3.59 -0.93
CA TYR A 34 -9.45 -2.21 -0.97
C TYR A 34 -10.47 -1.20 -1.54
N LEU A 35 -11.44 -1.65 -2.33
CA LEU A 35 -12.53 -0.82 -2.85
C LEU A 35 -13.42 -0.24 -1.72
N GLY A 36 -13.42 -0.84 -0.53
CA GLY A 36 -14.08 -0.30 0.65
C GLY A 36 -13.63 1.12 1.00
N VAL A 37 -12.39 1.49 0.67
CA VAL A 37 -11.87 2.86 0.80
C VAL A 37 -12.68 3.85 -0.05
N SER A 38 -13.04 3.48 -1.28
CA SER A 38 -13.88 4.33 -2.15
C SER A 38 -15.28 4.56 -1.55
N LEU A 39 -15.85 3.54 -0.88
CA LEU A 39 -17.12 3.71 -0.16
C LEU A 39 -16.98 4.66 1.02
N PHE A 40 -15.86 4.62 1.77
CA PHE A 40 -15.59 5.59 2.83
C PHE A 40 -15.49 7.02 2.28
N PHE A 41 -14.81 7.23 1.15
CA PHE A 41 -14.74 8.55 0.52
C PHE A 41 -16.11 9.08 0.13
N VAL A 42 -16.96 8.26 -0.51
CA VAL A 42 -18.32 8.67 -0.88
C VAL A 42 -19.14 9.01 0.37
N LEU A 43 -19.08 8.19 1.43
CA LEU A 43 -19.77 8.45 2.70
C LEU A 43 -19.27 9.73 3.37
N THR A 44 -17.97 9.98 3.36
CA THR A 44 -17.38 11.21 3.93
C THR A 44 -17.84 12.44 3.16
N GLY A 45 -17.76 12.42 1.83
CA GLY A 45 -18.26 13.51 0.99
C GLY A 45 -19.75 13.78 1.21
N TYR A 46 -20.56 12.72 1.23
CA TYR A 46 -21.99 12.79 1.48
C TYR A 46 -22.33 13.46 2.82
N LEU A 47 -21.75 12.97 3.91
CA LEU A 47 -22.02 13.50 5.25
C LEU A 47 -21.49 14.92 5.43
N LEU A 48 -20.35 15.23 4.83
CA LEU A 48 -19.74 16.54 4.91
C LEU A 48 -20.63 17.59 4.24
N ALA A 49 -21.09 17.33 3.02
CA ALA A 49 -21.99 18.20 2.28
C ALA A 49 -23.35 18.35 2.97
N TYR A 50 -23.95 17.22 3.36
CA TYR A 50 -25.23 17.20 4.06
C TYR A 50 -25.21 18.03 5.35
N THR A 51 -24.21 17.83 6.19
CA THR A 51 -24.10 18.54 7.47
C THR A 51 -23.76 20.01 7.29
N SER A 52 -22.89 20.36 6.33
CA SER A 52 -22.50 21.74 6.05
C SER A 52 -23.66 22.56 5.53
N GLU A 53 -24.45 22.04 4.58
CA GLU A 53 -25.64 22.74 4.07
C GLU A 53 -26.72 22.86 5.15
N THR A 54 -26.94 21.83 5.95
CA THR A 54 -27.92 21.87 7.07
C THR A 54 -27.51 22.92 8.11
N ASP A 55 -26.21 22.95 8.48
CA ASP A 55 -25.70 23.97 9.41
C ASP A 55 -25.78 25.37 8.79
N TRP A 56 -25.54 25.54 7.50
CA TRP A 56 -25.61 26.81 6.79
C TRP A 56 -27.05 27.34 6.69
N LEU A 57 -27.99 26.49 6.27
CA LEU A 57 -29.43 26.87 6.18
C LEU A 57 -30.00 27.23 7.54
N SER A 58 -29.47 26.69 8.64
CA SER A 58 -29.85 27.03 10.00
C SER A 58 -29.05 28.17 10.65
N GLY A 59 -28.14 28.82 9.87
CA GLY A 59 -27.31 29.94 10.36
C GLY A 59 -26.22 29.50 11.35
N LYS A 60 -25.89 28.20 11.44
CA LYS A 60 -24.94 27.63 12.41
C LYS A 60 -23.58 27.27 11.81
N PHE A 61 -23.40 27.41 10.51
CA PHE A 61 -22.13 27.12 9.87
C PHE A 61 -21.07 28.14 10.25
N GLY A 62 -19.90 27.69 10.70
CA GLY A 62 -18.77 28.54 11.02
C GLY A 62 -17.46 27.76 10.79
N ILE A 63 -16.49 28.39 10.13
CA ILE A 63 -15.24 27.78 9.71
C ILE A 63 -14.45 27.23 10.92
N LEU A 64 -14.28 28.01 11.97
CA LEU A 64 -13.56 27.57 13.19
C LEU A 64 -14.28 26.39 13.86
N ARG A 65 -15.61 26.44 13.95
CA ARG A 65 -16.42 25.32 14.48
C ARG A 65 -16.28 24.08 13.60
N TYR A 66 -16.23 24.24 12.30
CA TYR A 66 -16.04 23.17 11.33
C TYR A 66 -14.71 22.46 11.58
N TYR A 67 -13.57 23.18 11.61
CA TYR A 67 -12.26 22.59 11.85
C TYR A 67 -12.15 21.97 13.24
N SER A 68 -12.62 22.65 14.28
CA SER A 68 -12.61 22.13 15.64
C SER A 68 -13.33 20.78 15.77
N LYS A 69 -14.52 20.63 15.11
CA LYS A 69 -15.24 19.35 15.08
C LYS A 69 -14.41 18.23 14.41
N ARG A 70 -13.68 18.54 13.34
CA ARG A 70 -12.86 17.54 12.60
C ARG A 70 -11.62 17.16 13.40
N ILE A 71 -10.89 18.12 13.90
CA ILE A 71 -9.71 17.88 14.73
C ILE A 71 -10.05 17.02 15.94
N LYS A 72 -11.08 17.38 16.70
CA LYS A 72 -11.54 16.62 17.87
C LYS A 72 -11.99 15.20 17.54
N ARG A 73 -12.48 14.96 16.33
CA ARG A 73 -12.94 13.64 15.89
C ARG A 73 -11.80 12.72 15.42
N ILE A 74 -10.78 13.29 14.76
CA ILE A 74 -9.76 12.51 14.04
C ILE A 74 -8.50 12.31 14.91
N TYR A 75 -7.92 13.41 15.39
CA TYR A 75 -6.59 13.38 15.99
C TYR A 75 -6.47 12.63 17.31
N PRO A 76 -7.43 12.68 18.26
CA PRO A 76 -7.26 11.95 19.52
C PRO A 76 -7.07 10.45 19.30
N SER A 77 -7.96 9.79 18.56
CA SER A 77 -7.84 8.36 18.25
C SER A 77 -6.60 8.05 17.40
N LEU A 78 -6.29 8.89 16.41
CA LEU A 78 -5.11 8.74 15.56
C LEU A 78 -3.82 8.74 16.40
N LEU A 79 -3.63 9.74 17.25
CA LEU A 79 -2.43 9.86 18.07
C LEU A 79 -2.32 8.73 19.10
N ILE A 80 -3.43 8.32 19.73
CA ILE A 80 -3.45 7.20 20.66
C ILE A 80 -2.97 5.94 19.95
N VAL A 81 -3.54 5.62 18.77
CA VAL A 81 -3.15 4.43 17.99
C VAL A 81 -1.70 4.49 17.58
N MET A 82 -1.26 5.58 16.99
CA MET A 82 0.12 5.74 16.52
C MET A 82 1.13 5.61 17.66
N LEU A 83 0.96 6.35 18.75
CA LEU A 83 1.90 6.33 19.87
C LEU A 83 1.90 4.97 20.58
N THR A 84 0.75 4.34 20.72
CA THR A 84 0.67 3.00 21.33
C THR A 84 1.34 1.96 20.44
N THR A 85 1.11 1.98 19.14
CA THR A 85 1.76 1.08 18.18
C THR A 85 3.27 1.23 18.22
N ILE A 86 3.77 2.45 18.13
CA ILE A 86 5.22 2.74 18.21
C ILE A 86 5.79 2.27 19.54
N GLY A 87 5.07 2.52 20.65
CA GLY A 87 5.49 2.08 21.98
C GLY A 87 5.61 0.56 22.10
N ILE A 88 4.64 -0.19 21.58
CA ILE A 88 4.68 -1.66 21.56
C ILE A 88 5.86 -2.14 20.70
N TYR A 89 6.03 -1.60 19.50
CA TYR A 89 7.08 -2.02 18.58
C TYR A 89 8.47 -1.66 19.09
N HIS A 90 8.61 -0.53 19.76
CA HIS A 90 9.85 -0.14 20.43
C HIS A 90 10.20 -1.08 21.60
N LEU A 91 9.20 -1.49 22.40
CA LEU A 91 9.38 -2.49 23.46
C LEU A 91 9.82 -3.86 22.93
N LEU A 92 9.34 -4.22 21.73
CA LEU A 92 9.68 -5.48 21.05
C LEU A 92 10.96 -5.38 20.20
N ASN A 93 11.65 -4.22 20.22
CA ASN A 93 12.87 -3.95 19.44
C ASN A 93 12.72 -4.18 17.93
N PHE A 94 11.54 -3.90 17.36
CA PHE A 94 11.34 -4.03 15.91
C PHE A 94 12.12 -2.96 15.14
N LYS A 95 12.90 -3.41 14.15
CA LYS A 95 13.75 -2.55 13.29
C LYS A 95 12.93 -1.48 12.51
N VAL A 96 11.65 -1.75 12.24
CA VAL A 96 10.75 -0.82 11.52
C VAL A 96 10.66 0.57 12.17
N ILE A 97 10.96 0.69 13.46
CA ILE A 97 10.94 1.96 14.19
C ILE A 97 12.01 2.93 13.69
N ALA A 98 13.16 2.44 13.24
CA ALA A 98 14.24 3.29 12.75
C ALA A 98 13.82 4.22 11.59
N ALA A 99 12.88 3.80 10.75
CA ALA A 99 12.39 4.56 9.58
C ALA A 99 11.08 5.32 9.83
N ILE A 100 10.46 5.21 11.01
CA ILE A 100 9.06 5.59 11.24
C ILE A 100 8.82 7.10 11.35
N ARG A 101 9.84 7.88 11.74
CA ARG A 101 9.69 9.32 12.05
C ARG A 101 9.14 10.16 10.87
N PRO A 102 9.66 10.08 9.64
CA PRO A 102 9.12 10.85 8.51
C PRO A 102 7.69 10.45 8.19
N GLU A 103 7.34 9.18 8.32
CA GLU A 103 5.99 8.68 8.09
C GLU A 103 5.02 9.21 9.14
N VAL A 104 5.37 9.17 10.42
CA VAL A 104 4.58 9.77 11.51
C VAL A 104 4.28 11.25 11.22
N LEU A 105 5.31 12.00 10.81
CA LEU A 105 5.14 13.42 10.47
C LEU A 105 4.20 13.59 9.28
N SER A 106 4.34 12.78 8.24
CA SER A 106 3.50 12.83 7.04
C SER A 106 2.03 12.51 7.35
N VAL A 107 1.77 11.55 8.26
CA VAL A 107 0.42 11.20 8.73
C VAL A 107 -0.19 12.34 9.53
N VAL A 108 0.53 12.87 10.52
CA VAL A 108 0.03 13.95 11.40
C VAL A 108 -0.25 15.23 10.61
N LEU A 109 0.56 15.55 9.62
CA LEU A 109 0.39 16.74 8.76
C LEU A 109 -0.55 16.51 7.57
N GLY A 110 -1.03 15.27 7.35
CA GLY A 110 -2.05 14.95 6.36
C GLY A 110 -1.55 14.87 4.92
N PHE A 111 -0.27 14.51 4.71
CA PHE A 111 0.28 14.29 3.36
C PHE A 111 0.90 12.89 3.17
N ASN A 112 0.52 11.94 4.01
CA ASN A 112 1.07 10.57 3.97
C ASN A 112 0.91 9.90 2.60
N ASN A 113 -0.18 10.15 1.88
CA ASN A 113 -0.37 9.63 0.52
C ASN A 113 0.71 10.12 -0.46
N TRP A 114 1.09 11.39 -0.42
CA TRP A 114 2.18 11.95 -1.23
C TRP A 114 3.55 11.47 -0.78
N TRP A 115 3.73 11.31 0.53
CA TRP A 115 4.95 10.71 1.06
C TRP A 115 5.10 9.27 0.58
N GLN A 116 4.02 8.48 0.58
CA GLN A 116 4.01 7.12 0.06
C GLN A 116 4.33 7.06 -1.44
N ILE A 117 3.81 7.99 -2.25
CA ILE A 117 4.14 8.11 -3.67
C ILE A 117 5.63 8.41 -3.86
N ALA A 118 6.19 9.32 -3.05
CA ALA A 118 7.59 9.71 -3.12
C ALA A 118 8.57 8.58 -2.76
N GLN A 119 8.11 7.53 -2.04
CA GLN A 119 8.94 6.37 -1.73
C GLN A 119 9.14 5.41 -2.91
N ASN A 120 8.56 5.68 -4.08
CA ASN A 120 8.69 4.91 -5.33
C ASN A 120 8.41 3.40 -5.22
N ALA A 121 7.68 2.94 -4.23
CA ALA A 121 7.31 1.54 -4.10
C ALA A 121 5.83 1.34 -4.43
N ASP A 122 5.52 0.29 -5.19
CA ASP A 122 4.16 -0.12 -5.51
C ASP A 122 3.33 -0.39 -4.25
N TYR A 123 2.04 0.02 -4.24
CA TYR A 123 1.11 -0.22 -3.13
C TYR A 123 1.09 -1.67 -2.67
N PHE A 124 1.04 -2.60 -3.61
CA PHE A 124 0.90 -4.02 -3.31
C PHE A 124 2.21 -4.65 -2.83
N THR A 125 3.34 -4.13 -3.29
CA THR A 125 4.67 -4.44 -2.74
C THR A 125 4.84 -3.87 -1.33
N ARG A 126 4.26 -2.71 -1.06
CA ARG A 126 4.30 -2.10 0.28
C ARG A 126 3.42 -2.79 1.31
N ILE A 127 2.34 -3.45 0.92
CA ILE A 127 1.58 -4.30 1.85
C ILE A 127 2.47 -5.44 2.35
N ALA A 128 3.39 -5.93 1.53
CA ALA A 128 4.33 -6.98 1.90
C ALA A 128 5.52 -6.50 2.75
N ASN A 129 5.96 -5.23 2.58
CA ASN A 129 7.12 -4.62 3.29
C ASN A 129 6.72 -3.41 4.13
N ALA A 130 5.51 -3.39 4.64
CA ALA A 130 4.94 -2.14 5.06
C ALA A 130 5.31 -1.75 6.47
N SER A 131 5.48 -0.46 6.67
CA SER A 131 5.28 0.19 7.95
C SER A 131 3.87 -0.10 8.49
N PRO A 132 3.70 -0.23 9.81
CA PRO A 132 2.38 -0.40 10.44
C PRO A 132 1.39 0.73 10.13
N PHE A 133 1.83 1.81 9.50
CA PHE A 133 1.02 2.98 9.17
C PHE A 133 0.78 3.18 7.67
N THR A 134 1.23 2.28 6.82
CA THR A 134 1.04 2.38 5.36
C THR A 134 -0.41 2.64 4.97
N HIS A 135 -1.37 1.98 5.61
CA HIS A 135 -2.81 2.15 5.33
C HIS A 135 -3.33 3.58 5.58
N LEU A 136 -2.60 4.42 6.33
CA LEU A 136 -3.01 5.79 6.66
C LEU A 136 -2.89 6.79 5.49
N TRP A 137 -2.40 6.35 4.30
CA TRP A 137 -2.46 7.17 3.08
C TRP A 137 -3.86 7.72 2.78
N PHE A 138 -4.89 6.89 3.05
CA PHE A 138 -6.29 7.26 2.92
C PHE A 138 -6.65 8.52 3.73
N LEU A 139 -6.15 8.58 4.97
CA LEU A 139 -6.38 9.72 5.86
C LEU A 139 -5.73 11.00 5.31
N GLY A 140 -4.58 10.88 4.61
CA GLY A 140 -3.95 12.00 3.93
C GLY A 140 -4.90 12.67 2.93
N ILE A 141 -5.56 11.89 2.05
CA ILE A 141 -6.54 12.41 1.09
C ILE A 141 -7.74 13.04 1.82
N GLU A 142 -8.24 12.38 2.86
CA GLU A 142 -9.40 12.87 3.62
C GLU A 142 -9.09 14.19 4.34
N LEU A 143 -7.91 14.32 4.96
CA LEU A 143 -7.48 15.55 5.63
C LEU A 143 -7.28 16.71 4.65
N GLN A 144 -6.70 16.45 3.47
CA GLN A 144 -6.58 17.45 2.40
C GLN A 144 -7.96 17.90 1.90
N TYR A 145 -8.91 16.98 1.75
CA TYR A 145 -10.28 17.32 1.40
C TYR A 145 -10.96 18.16 2.49
N TYR A 146 -10.77 17.83 3.77
CA TYR A 146 -11.26 18.66 4.87
C TYR A 146 -10.64 20.06 4.87
N LEU A 147 -9.36 20.17 4.52
CA LEU A 147 -8.69 21.46 4.46
C LEU A 147 -9.29 22.37 3.39
N ILE A 148 -9.53 21.85 2.18
CA ILE A 148 -10.07 22.64 1.05
C ILE A 148 -11.60 22.78 1.09
N TRP A 149 -12.30 21.99 1.93
CA TRP A 149 -13.75 21.95 1.97
C TRP A 149 -14.43 23.31 2.18
N PRO A 150 -14.01 24.20 3.10
CA PRO A 150 -14.66 25.50 3.27
C PRO A 150 -14.65 26.35 1.99
N LEU A 151 -13.59 26.24 1.18
CA LEU A 151 -13.51 26.90 -0.12
C LEU A 151 -14.50 26.28 -1.11
N LEU A 152 -14.54 24.97 -1.23
CA LEU A 152 -15.49 24.27 -2.11
C LEU A 152 -16.94 24.57 -1.69
N PHE A 153 -17.19 24.57 -0.39
CA PHE A 153 -18.50 24.88 0.15
C PHE A 153 -18.89 26.35 -0.07
N PHE A 154 -17.94 27.28 0.03
CA PHE A 154 -18.16 28.68 -0.31
C PHE A 154 -18.56 28.83 -1.79
N ILE A 155 -17.82 28.20 -2.72
CA ILE A 155 -18.18 28.21 -4.15
C ILE A 155 -19.60 27.65 -4.34
N TYR A 156 -19.92 26.51 -3.70
CA TYR A 156 -21.28 25.96 -3.71
C TYR A 156 -22.33 26.96 -3.26
N THR A 157 -22.10 27.66 -2.13
CA THR A 157 -23.09 28.61 -1.58
C THR A 157 -23.26 29.85 -2.46
N VAL A 158 -22.19 30.29 -3.15
CA VAL A 158 -22.26 31.38 -4.14
C VAL A 158 -23.11 30.94 -5.34
N LEU A 159 -22.82 29.78 -5.93
CA LEU A 159 -23.62 29.21 -7.03
C LEU A 159 -25.07 28.99 -6.64
N TYR A 160 -25.31 28.48 -5.43
CA TYR A 160 -26.63 28.29 -4.88
C TYR A 160 -27.43 29.61 -4.81
N ARG A 161 -26.80 30.69 -4.34
CA ARG A 161 -27.46 32.01 -4.18
C ARG A 161 -27.67 32.73 -5.49
N LEU A 162 -26.69 32.66 -6.41
CA LEU A 162 -26.74 33.43 -7.66
C LEU A 162 -27.62 32.77 -8.73
N ILE A 163 -27.59 31.44 -8.80
CA ILE A 163 -28.16 30.69 -9.93
C ILE A 163 -29.20 29.67 -9.44
N GLY A 164 -28.89 28.97 -8.34
CA GLY A 164 -29.76 27.98 -7.74
C GLY A 164 -29.03 26.70 -7.32
N LYS A 165 -29.70 25.91 -6.48
CA LYS A 165 -29.20 24.69 -5.85
C LYS A 165 -28.67 23.69 -6.87
N SER A 166 -29.39 23.47 -7.96
CA SER A 166 -29.05 22.50 -8.98
C SER A 166 -27.70 22.78 -9.62
N VAL A 167 -27.36 24.06 -9.86
CA VAL A 167 -26.07 24.43 -10.45
C VAL A 167 -24.92 24.14 -9.49
N GLY A 168 -25.08 24.40 -8.19
CA GLY A 168 -24.09 24.02 -7.20
C GLY A 168 -23.85 22.50 -7.15
N ILE A 169 -24.91 21.69 -7.27
CA ILE A 169 -24.80 20.22 -7.33
C ILE A 169 -24.10 19.79 -8.64
N ILE A 170 -24.50 20.35 -9.78
CA ILE A 170 -23.88 20.05 -11.09
C ILE A 170 -22.40 20.38 -11.08
N PHE A 171 -22.00 21.48 -10.44
CA PHE A 171 -20.57 21.82 -10.28
C PHE A 171 -19.78 20.68 -9.60
N PHE A 172 -20.30 20.10 -8.50
CA PHE A 172 -19.66 18.98 -7.82
C PHE A 172 -19.64 17.70 -8.67
N VAL A 173 -20.72 17.44 -9.41
CA VAL A 173 -20.79 16.30 -10.34
C VAL A 173 -19.75 16.44 -11.46
N LEU A 174 -19.68 17.62 -12.11
CA LEU A 174 -18.73 17.88 -13.19
C LEU A 174 -17.27 17.79 -12.70
N MET A 175 -16.97 18.41 -11.54
CA MET A 175 -15.64 18.27 -10.93
C MET A 175 -15.33 16.80 -10.60
N GLY A 176 -16.32 16.03 -10.08
CA GLY A 176 -16.16 14.62 -9.80
C GLY A 176 -15.81 13.82 -11.05
N PHE A 177 -16.52 14.00 -12.15
CA PHE A 177 -16.19 13.31 -13.40
C PHE A 177 -14.89 13.80 -14.03
N ALA A 178 -14.59 15.10 -13.96
CA ALA A 178 -13.32 15.65 -14.46
C ALA A 178 -12.11 15.03 -13.73
N THR A 179 -12.16 14.94 -12.39
CA THR A 179 -11.09 14.31 -11.61
C THR A 179 -11.07 12.79 -11.76
N ALA A 180 -12.21 12.13 -11.95
CA ALA A 180 -12.26 10.71 -12.25
C ALA A 180 -11.61 10.36 -13.60
N ALA A 181 -11.69 11.25 -14.60
CA ALA A 181 -11.07 11.06 -15.90
C ALA A 181 -9.53 11.10 -15.84
N LEU A 182 -8.93 11.72 -14.82
CA LEU A 182 -7.46 11.77 -14.68
C LEU A 182 -6.86 10.37 -14.55
N MET A 183 -7.54 9.45 -13.85
CA MET A 183 -7.02 8.10 -13.63
C MET A 183 -6.81 7.32 -14.93
N PRO A 184 -7.82 7.14 -15.83
CA PRO A 184 -7.60 6.47 -17.11
C PRO A 184 -6.71 7.27 -18.07
N MET A 185 -6.67 8.61 -17.99
CA MET A 185 -5.79 9.44 -18.83
C MET A 185 -4.32 9.30 -18.46
N MET A 186 -4.02 9.06 -17.19
CA MET A 186 -2.64 8.88 -16.70
C MET A 186 -2.19 7.41 -16.75
N TYR A 187 -3.13 6.47 -16.90
CA TYR A 187 -2.81 5.04 -16.89
C TYR A 187 -2.05 4.64 -18.17
N GLN A 188 -0.93 3.96 -17.98
CA GLN A 188 -0.18 3.31 -19.07
C GLN A 188 -0.02 1.82 -18.74
N PRO A 189 -0.13 0.92 -19.73
CA PRO A 189 0.10 -0.50 -19.50
C PRO A 189 1.51 -0.74 -18.95
N GLY A 190 1.59 -1.48 -17.84
CA GLY A 190 2.90 -1.81 -17.22
C GLY A 190 3.43 -0.80 -16.21
N MET A 191 2.82 0.40 -16.08
CA MET A 191 3.25 1.39 -15.09
C MET A 191 2.96 0.95 -13.65
N ASP A 192 3.72 1.47 -12.69
CA ASP A 192 3.37 1.43 -11.27
C ASP A 192 2.09 2.24 -11.00
N VAL A 193 1.08 1.56 -10.46
CA VAL A 193 -0.23 2.14 -10.19
C VAL A 193 -0.31 2.96 -8.89
N THR A 194 0.76 3.00 -8.10
CA THR A 194 0.83 3.69 -6.80
C THR A 194 0.41 5.15 -6.92
N ARG A 195 0.94 5.86 -7.93
CA ARG A 195 0.58 7.26 -8.19
C ARG A 195 -0.91 7.46 -8.47
N LEU A 196 -1.52 6.53 -9.20
CA LEU A 196 -2.94 6.58 -9.53
C LEU A 196 -3.82 6.25 -8.33
N TYR A 197 -3.36 5.30 -7.49
CA TYR A 197 -4.14 4.80 -6.37
C TYR A 197 -4.06 5.72 -5.15
N TYR A 198 -2.89 6.34 -4.87
CA TYR A 198 -2.67 7.25 -3.74
C TYR A 198 -2.88 8.73 -4.06
N GLY A 199 -2.92 9.12 -5.33
CA GLY A 199 -3.04 10.51 -5.72
C GLY A 199 -4.32 11.16 -5.23
N THR A 200 -4.24 12.33 -4.60
CA THR A 200 -5.42 13.08 -4.17
C THR A 200 -6.28 13.49 -5.37
N ASP A 201 -5.66 13.93 -6.43
CA ASP A 201 -6.29 14.35 -7.68
C ASP A 201 -7.05 13.22 -8.38
N THR A 202 -6.50 12.00 -8.39
CA THR A 202 -7.12 10.81 -9.00
C THR A 202 -8.17 10.16 -8.11
N ARG A 203 -8.25 10.49 -6.82
CA ARG A 203 -9.17 9.84 -5.85
C ARG A 203 -10.25 10.77 -5.30
N ILE A 204 -10.07 12.10 -5.39
CA ILE A 204 -11.00 13.08 -4.82
C ILE A 204 -12.41 13.00 -5.45
N TYR A 205 -12.55 12.43 -6.66
CA TYR A 205 -13.83 12.28 -7.33
C TYR A 205 -14.88 11.56 -6.48
N ALA A 206 -14.48 10.56 -5.69
CA ALA A 206 -15.39 9.81 -4.84
C ALA A 206 -15.98 10.70 -3.72
N LEU A 207 -15.16 11.57 -3.14
CA LEU A 207 -15.58 12.58 -2.16
C LEU A 207 -16.50 13.62 -2.80
N LEU A 208 -16.20 14.09 -4.02
CA LEU A 208 -17.00 15.08 -4.74
C LEU A 208 -18.36 14.52 -5.15
N LEU A 209 -18.43 13.31 -5.70
CA LEU A 209 -19.70 12.65 -6.06
C LEU A 209 -20.54 12.36 -4.81
N GLY A 210 -19.91 11.91 -3.73
CA GLY A 210 -20.58 11.80 -2.42
C GLY A 210 -21.12 13.15 -1.93
N GLY A 211 -20.33 14.22 -2.09
CA GLY A 211 -20.73 15.59 -1.76
C GLY A 211 -21.96 16.07 -2.55
N ALA A 212 -21.99 15.81 -3.86
CA ALA A 212 -23.14 16.11 -4.71
C ALA A 212 -24.44 15.43 -4.20
N LEU A 213 -24.34 14.15 -3.81
CA LEU A 213 -25.46 13.43 -3.20
C LEU A 213 -25.88 14.03 -1.84
N GLY A 214 -24.92 14.44 -1.02
CA GLY A 214 -25.15 15.09 0.25
C GLY A 214 -25.93 16.41 0.08
N PHE A 215 -25.52 17.25 -0.85
CA PHE A 215 -26.25 18.48 -1.22
C PHE A 215 -27.63 18.19 -1.81
N TYR A 216 -27.74 17.18 -2.68
CA TYR A 216 -29.04 16.77 -3.21
C TYR A 216 -30.03 16.41 -2.09
N ARG A 217 -29.55 15.75 -1.04
CA ARG A 217 -30.36 15.32 0.10
C ARG A 217 -30.66 16.42 1.08
N ALA A 218 -29.72 17.31 1.37
CA ALA A 218 -29.88 18.41 2.32
C ALA A 218 -30.99 19.38 1.87
N GLY A 219 -31.69 19.99 2.82
CA GLY A 219 -32.77 20.95 2.53
C GLY A 219 -34.06 20.32 1.97
N ARG A 220 -34.08 19.04 1.63
CA ARG A 220 -35.31 18.32 1.33
C ARG A 220 -36.01 17.94 2.65
N THR A 221 -36.48 18.92 3.35
CA THR A 221 -37.33 18.70 4.53
C THR A 221 -38.65 18.07 4.11
N THR A 222 -38.94 16.91 4.60
CA THR A 222 -40.19 16.33 5.13
C THR A 222 -41.55 16.83 4.61
N SER A 223 -41.66 17.77 3.70
CA SER A 223 -42.97 18.19 3.15
C SER A 223 -43.52 17.20 2.11
N ILE A 224 -42.73 16.26 1.62
CA ILE A 224 -43.20 15.11 0.86
C ILE A 224 -43.13 13.89 1.80
N ARG A 225 -44.06 13.81 2.75
CA ARG A 225 -44.59 12.53 3.23
C ARG A 225 -45.39 11.87 2.08
N LEU A 226 -44.80 11.83 0.92
CA LEU A 226 -45.18 10.82 -0.03
C LEU A 226 -44.74 9.52 0.61
N ARG A 227 -45.71 8.74 0.98
CA ARG A 227 -45.66 7.31 1.26
C ARG A 227 -44.92 6.67 0.09
N GLU A 228 -43.58 6.81 0.06
CA GLU A 228 -42.74 6.02 -0.79
C GLU A 228 -42.91 4.59 -0.29
N GLN A 229 -43.91 3.91 -0.83
CA GLN A 229 -44.06 2.48 -0.65
C GLN A 229 -42.71 1.89 -1.08
N ASP A 230 -42.10 1.11 -0.18
CA ASP A 230 -40.94 0.31 -0.52
C ASP A 230 -41.30 -0.58 -1.69
N SER A 231 -40.81 -0.23 -2.85
CA SER A 231 -41.06 -1.00 -4.05
C SER A 231 -40.08 -2.16 -4.10
N LEU A 232 -40.56 -3.36 -4.40
CA LEU A 232 -39.71 -4.57 -4.51
C LEU A 232 -38.49 -4.36 -5.40
N TRP A 233 -38.59 -3.51 -6.44
CA TRP A 233 -37.47 -3.21 -7.31
C TRP A 233 -36.30 -2.51 -6.59
N LYS A 234 -36.55 -1.70 -5.55
CA LYS A 234 -35.50 -1.04 -4.75
C LYS A 234 -34.69 -2.07 -3.96
N TYR A 235 -35.39 -3.06 -3.39
CA TYR A 235 -34.72 -4.18 -2.73
C TYR A 235 -33.93 -5.03 -3.73
N ALA A 236 -34.54 -5.37 -4.88
CA ALA A 236 -33.85 -6.11 -5.92
C ALA A 236 -32.58 -5.38 -6.39
N LEU A 237 -32.68 -4.08 -6.69
CA LEU A 237 -31.53 -3.26 -7.07
C LEU A 237 -30.47 -3.19 -5.98
N PHE A 238 -30.87 -3.05 -4.71
CA PHE A 238 -29.94 -3.06 -3.58
C PHE A 238 -29.15 -4.38 -3.53
N PHE A 239 -29.83 -5.53 -3.61
CA PHE A 239 -29.17 -6.83 -3.57
C PHE A 239 -28.31 -7.09 -4.81
N VAL A 240 -28.72 -6.61 -6.00
CA VAL A 240 -27.88 -6.67 -7.21
C VAL A 240 -26.59 -5.88 -7.02
N ILE A 241 -26.68 -4.62 -6.54
CA ILE A 241 -25.47 -3.80 -6.30
C ILE A 241 -24.61 -4.44 -5.20
N LEU A 242 -25.22 -4.96 -4.14
CA LEU A 242 -24.49 -5.64 -3.08
C LEU A 242 -23.79 -6.90 -3.59
N GLY A 243 -24.45 -7.69 -4.44
CA GLY A 243 -23.86 -8.85 -5.10
C GLY A 243 -22.68 -8.49 -5.99
N ILE A 244 -22.82 -7.43 -6.81
CA ILE A 244 -21.71 -6.90 -7.63
C ILE A 244 -20.56 -6.42 -6.73
N THR A 245 -20.86 -5.75 -5.62
CA THR A 245 -19.84 -5.30 -4.65
C THR A 245 -19.11 -6.49 -4.04
N ALA A 246 -19.84 -7.54 -3.63
CA ALA A 246 -19.25 -8.75 -3.09
C ALA A 246 -18.36 -9.47 -4.13
N ALA A 247 -18.84 -9.58 -5.37
CA ALA A 247 -18.05 -10.14 -6.47
C ALA A 247 -16.79 -9.30 -6.75
N ALA A 248 -16.89 -7.97 -6.73
CA ALA A 248 -15.75 -7.08 -6.89
C ALA A 248 -14.74 -7.24 -5.74
N TYR A 249 -15.20 -7.42 -4.49
CA TYR A 249 -14.31 -7.67 -3.34
C TYR A 249 -13.55 -8.99 -3.47
N LEU A 250 -14.14 -10.00 -4.09
CA LEU A 250 -13.49 -11.31 -4.28
C LEU A 250 -12.56 -11.33 -5.50
N LEU A 251 -12.95 -10.69 -6.60
CA LEU A 251 -12.37 -10.94 -7.92
C LEU A 251 -11.52 -9.79 -8.48
N LEU A 252 -11.78 -8.54 -8.07
CA LEU A 252 -11.12 -7.39 -8.68
C LEU A 252 -9.77 -7.12 -8.02
N ASP A 253 -8.73 -7.66 -8.63
CA ASP A 253 -7.35 -7.42 -8.21
C ASP A 253 -6.97 -5.94 -8.39
N GLY A 254 -6.25 -5.40 -7.41
CA GLY A 254 -5.75 -4.02 -7.43
C GLY A 254 -4.72 -3.73 -8.51
N GLN A 255 -4.09 -4.76 -9.10
CA GLN A 255 -3.20 -4.61 -10.26
C GLN A 255 -3.92 -4.73 -11.60
N ASN A 256 -5.23 -5.05 -11.59
CA ASN A 256 -5.98 -5.23 -12.83
C ASN A 256 -6.12 -3.88 -13.57
N PRO A 257 -5.72 -3.80 -14.86
CA PRO A 257 -5.87 -2.60 -15.69
C PRO A 257 -7.27 -2.01 -15.70
N LEU A 258 -8.31 -2.86 -15.72
CA LEU A 258 -9.70 -2.42 -15.70
C LEU A 258 -10.04 -1.55 -14.49
N THR A 259 -9.36 -1.78 -13.35
CA THR A 259 -9.54 -0.97 -12.14
C THR A 259 -9.27 0.51 -12.42
N TYR A 260 -8.20 0.81 -13.15
CA TYR A 260 -7.74 2.18 -13.43
C TYR A 260 -8.33 2.77 -14.71
N GLN A 261 -8.78 1.95 -15.63
CA GLN A 261 -9.42 2.36 -16.90
C GLN A 261 -10.93 2.64 -16.76
N GLY A 262 -11.41 2.87 -15.53
CA GLY A 262 -12.80 3.24 -15.25
C GLY A 262 -13.53 2.30 -14.29
N GLY A 263 -13.02 1.10 -14.02
CA GLY A 263 -13.64 0.14 -13.09
C GLY A 263 -13.87 0.73 -11.70
N MET A 264 -12.91 1.49 -11.17
CA MET A 264 -13.03 2.13 -9.87
C MET A 264 -14.12 3.23 -9.85
N LEU A 265 -14.30 3.96 -10.96
CA LEU A 265 -15.39 4.92 -11.10
C LEU A 265 -16.75 4.20 -11.11
N VAL A 266 -16.88 3.10 -11.87
CA VAL A 266 -18.12 2.31 -11.91
C VAL A 266 -18.49 1.81 -10.52
N ILE A 267 -17.56 1.22 -9.78
CA ILE A 267 -17.79 0.78 -8.40
C ILE A 267 -18.17 1.96 -7.50
N THR A 268 -17.53 3.11 -7.65
CA THR A 268 -17.89 4.33 -6.89
C THR A 268 -19.32 4.79 -7.18
N LEU A 269 -19.76 4.73 -8.42
CA LEU A 269 -21.15 5.04 -8.79
C LEU A 269 -22.14 4.02 -8.22
N LEU A 270 -21.79 2.75 -8.15
CA LEU A 270 -22.59 1.73 -7.46
C LEU A 270 -22.69 2.04 -5.95
N PHE A 271 -21.61 2.48 -5.31
CA PHE A 271 -21.63 2.94 -3.92
C PHE A 271 -22.50 4.19 -3.72
N CYS A 272 -22.49 5.13 -4.67
CA CYS A 272 -23.44 6.22 -4.69
C CYS A 272 -24.88 5.70 -4.74
N GLY A 273 -25.14 4.70 -5.58
CA GLY A 273 -26.44 4.01 -5.65
C GLY A 273 -26.86 3.36 -4.32
N LEU A 274 -25.94 2.66 -3.64
CA LEU A 274 -26.19 2.09 -2.32
C LEU A 274 -26.59 3.18 -1.30
N ILE A 275 -25.90 4.32 -1.30
CA ILE A 275 -26.25 5.44 -0.41
C ILE A 275 -27.65 5.99 -0.72
N VAL A 276 -27.99 6.16 -1.99
CA VAL A 276 -29.32 6.62 -2.40
C VAL A 276 -30.41 5.67 -1.94
N LEU A 277 -30.19 4.36 -2.06
CA LEU A 277 -31.14 3.32 -1.69
C LEU A 277 -31.28 3.17 -0.17
N THR A 278 -30.22 3.39 0.60
CA THR A 278 -30.19 3.12 2.06
C THR A 278 -30.32 4.35 2.93
N ALA A 279 -29.69 5.47 2.56
CA ALA A 279 -29.63 6.69 3.37
C ALA A 279 -30.95 7.46 3.32
N SER A 280 -32.03 6.86 3.80
CA SER A 280 -33.35 7.46 3.89
C SER A 280 -33.81 7.57 5.33
N THR A 281 -34.61 8.60 5.61
CA THR A 281 -35.28 8.74 6.91
C THR A 281 -36.59 7.94 6.98
N THR A 282 -37.09 7.43 5.87
CA THR A 282 -38.41 6.83 5.76
C THR A 282 -38.43 5.41 5.19
N LEU A 283 -37.34 4.96 4.49
CA LEU A 283 -37.30 3.63 3.85
C LEU A 283 -37.10 2.52 4.88
N SER A 284 -37.89 1.45 4.76
CA SER A 284 -37.77 0.25 5.59
C SER A 284 -36.41 -0.46 5.37
N LEU A 285 -35.84 -0.39 4.17
CA LEU A 285 -34.53 -0.96 3.86
C LEU A 285 -33.42 -0.40 4.77
N GLY A 286 -33.32 0.93 4.90
CA GLY A 286 -32.34 1.55 5.79
C GLY A 286 -32.52 1.13 7.25
N ARG A 287 -33.77 0.95 7.71
CA ARG A 287 -34.07 0.45 9.07
C ARG A 287 -33.74 -1.04 9.23
N TRP A 288 -34.04 -1.84 8.21
CA TRP A 288 -33.73 -3.27 8.23
C TRP A 288 -32.24 -3.54 8.35
N LEU A 289 -31.40 -2.69 7.74
CA LEU A 289 -29.94 -2.78 7.84
C LEU A 289 -29.38 -2.33 9.20
N GLU A 290 -30.18 -1.67 10.05
CA GLU A 290 -29.76 -1.22 11.38
C GLU A 290 -29.78 -2.35 12.43
N THR A 291 -29.06 -3.43 12.15
CA THR A 291 -28.82 -4.45 13.17
C THR A 291 -27.92 -3.89 14.27
N PRO A 292 -28.00 -4.40 15.52
CA PRO A 292 -27.10 -3.99 16.60
C PRO A 292 -25.62 -4.14 16.22
N ILE A 293 -25.28 -5.22 15.49
CA ILE A 293 -23.91 -5.52 15.04
C ILE A 293 -23.45 -4.48 14.00
N CYS A 294 -24.24 -4.24 12.94
CA CYS A 294 -23.90 -3.24 11.92
C CYS A 294 -23.74 -1.84 12.54
N ASN A 295 -24.63 -1.46 13.45
CA ASN A 295 -24.54 -0.18 14.14
C ASN A 295 -23.31 -0.08 15.04
N TRP A 296 -22.94 -1.17 15.72
CA TRP A 296 -21.78 -1.20 16.60
C TRP A 296 -20.47 -1.09 15.82
N ILE A 297 -20.31 -1.88 14.75
CA ILE A 297 -19.14 -1.86 13.86
C ILE A 297 -19.07 -0.53 13.10
N GLY A 298 -20.18 -0.10 12.47
CA GLY A 298 -20.21 1.11 11.65
C GLY A 298 -19.85 2.38 12.42
N ARG A 299 -20.26 2.51 13.67
CA ARG A 299 -19.87 3.64 14.54
C ARG A 299 -18.41 3.61 14.94
N ARG A 300 -17.80 2.43 15.03
CA ARG A 300 -16.40 2.23 15.38
C ARG A 300 -15.49 2.00 14.17
N SER A 301 -16.04 2.12 12.97
CA SER A 301 -15.29 1.84 11.72
C SER A 301 -13.99 2.62 11.60
N TYR A 302 -13.93 3.85 12.15
CA TYR A 302 -12.69 4.64 12.16
C TYR A 302 -11.64 4.05 13.11
N GLY A 303 -12.01 3.69 14.33
CA GLY A 303 -11.09 3.05 15.27
C GLY A 303 -10.62 1.67 14.77
N ILE A 304 -11.54 0.86 14.19
CA ILE A 304 -11.20 -0.43 13.56
C ILE A 304 -10.23 -0.19 12.41
N PHE A 305 -10.47 0.83 11.56
CA PHE A 305 -9.58 1.18 10.46
C PHE A 305 -8.17 1.54 10.95
N LEU A 306 -8.05 2.29 12.04
CA LEU A 306 -6.75 2.68 12.59
C LEU A 306 -5.98 1.49 13.16
N TRP A 307 -6.66 0.56 13.85
CA TRP A 307 -6.01 -0.57 14.54
C TRP A 307 -5.76 -1.78 13.66
N GLN A 308 -6.57 -2.02 12.62
CA GLN A 308 -6.51 -3.26 11.86
C GLN A 308 -5.08 -3.54 11.33
N TYR A 309 -4.51 -2.60 10.63
CA TYR A 309 -3.23 -2.82 9.94
C TYR A 309 -2.03 -2.92 10.92
N PRO A 310 -1.90 -2.07 11.95
CA PRO A 310 -0.88 -2.27 12.98
C PRO A 310 -0.93 -3.64 13.66
N ILE A 311 -2.12 -4.16 13.93
CA ILE A 311 -2.26 -5.48 14.58
C ILE A 311 -1.93 -6.60 13.60
N ILE A 312 -2.44 -6.55 12.36
CA ILE A 312 -2.10 -7.50 11.29
C ILE A 312 -0.59 -7.55 11.10
N PHE A 313 0.05 -6.39 11.01
CA PHE A 313 1.50 -6.28 10.90
C PHE A 313 2.23 -6.90 12.11
N LEU A 314 1.74 -6.64 13.33
CA LEU A 314 2.30 -7.22 14.55
C LEU A 314 2.23 -8.76 14.55
N PHE A 315 1.08 -9.33 14.17
CA PHE A 315 0.90 -10.77 14.11
C PHE A 315 1.82 -11.41 13.08
N HIS A 316 2.03 -10.75 11.96
CA HIS A 316 2.94 -11.20 10.92
C HIS A 316 4.40 -11.19 11.40
N GLU A 317 4.85 -10.09 11.98
CA GLU A 317 6.21 -9.93 12.53
C GLU A 317 6.53 -10.93 13.65
N LEU A 318 5.53 -11.31 14.46
CA LEU A 318 5.68 -12.30 15.52
C LEU A 318 5.53 -13.75 15.02
N GLY A 319 5.24 -13.99 13.75
CA GLY A 319 4.99 -15.32 13.20
C GLY A 319 3.73 -15.99 13.74
N TRP A 320 2.79 -15.23 14.34
CA TRP A 320 1.57 -15.76 14.96
C TRP A 320 0.52 -16.18 13.93
N THR A 321 0.72 -15.91 12.66
CA THR A 321 -0.12 -16.39 11.54
C THR A 321 -0.12 -17.92 11.40
N ASN A 322 0.84 -18.61 12.03
CA ASN A 322 0.90 -20.07 12.07
C ASN A 322 0.06 -20.70 13.21
N ILE A 323 -0.51 -19.89 14.10
CA ILE A 323 -1.32 -20.36 15.23
C ILE A 323 -2.72 -20.71 14.75
N ILE A 324 -3.23 -21.89 15.11
CA ILE A 324 -4.61 -22.30 14.79
C ILE A 324 -5.60 -21.27 15.37
N GLY A 325 -6.48 -20.73 14.52
CA GLY A 325 -7.48 -19.72 14.94
C GLY A 325 -6.94 -18.29 15.03
N TRP A 326 -5.71 -18.02 14.55
CA TRP A 326 -5.10 -16.68 14.54
C TRP A 326 -6.02 -15.56 14.01
N PRO A 327 -6.86 -15.76 12.96
CA PRO A 327 -7.69 -14.66 12.46
C PRO A 327 -8.73 -14.18 13.49
N LEU A 328 -9.22 -15.08 14.33
CA LEU A 328 -10.18 -14.72 15.39
C LEU A 328 -9.49 -13.96 16.53
N ILE A 329 -8.27 -14.36 16.89
CA ILE A 329 -7.47 -13.69 17.93
C ILE A 329 -7.10 -12.29 17.48
N GLU A 330 -6.65 -12.15 16.23
CA GLU A 330 -6.31 -10.88 15.59
C GLU A 330 -7.52 -9.94 15.54
N LEU A 331 -8.67 -10.43 15.07
CA LEU A 331 -9.91 -9.66 15.04
C LEU A 331 -10.33 -9.23 16.45
N ALA A 332 -10.23 -10.12 17.43
CA ALA A 332 -10.54 -9.79 18.82
C ALA A 332 -9.59 -8.69 19.36
N ALA A 333 -8.30 -8.76 19.07
CA ALA A 333 -7.34 -7.74 19.45
C ALA A 333 -7.68 -6.38 18.83
N ILE A 334 -8.00 -6.34 17.53
CA ILE A 334 -8.43 -5.13 16.81
C ILE A 334 -9.65 -4.50 17.49
N LEU A 335 -10.68 -5.32 17.79
CA LEU A 335 -11.91 -4.83 18.39
C LEU A 335 -11.71 -4.34 19.84
N LEU A 336 -10.94 -5.07 20.65
CA LEU A 336 -10.63 -4.68 22.04
C LEU A 336 -9.84 -3.37 22.10
N LEU A 337 -8.81 -3.22 21.27
CA LEU A 337 -8.01 -2.00 21.20
C LEU A 337 -8.81 -0.82 20.64
N THR A 338 -9.74 -1.07 19.72
CA THR A 338 -10.69 -0.06 19.26
C THR A 338 -11.57 0.44 20.41
N ILE A 339 -12.17 -0.45 21.21
CA ILE A 339 -12.98 -0.06 22.36
C ILE A 339 -12.17 0.74 23.37
N TRP A 340 -10.94 0.29 23.62
CA TRP A 340 -10.02 0.96 24.54
C TRP A 340 -9.68 2.37 24.05
N SER A 341 -9.20 2.51 22.82
CA SER A 341 -8.80 3.82 22.27
C SER A 341 -9.97 4.80 22.12
N ASP A 342 -11.17 4.32 21.76
CA ASP A 342 -12.39 5.14 21.74
C ASP A 342 -12.71 5.67 23.16
N SER A 343 -12.52 4.84 24.18
CA SER A 343 -12.78 5.22 25.57
C SER A 343 -11.79 6.27 26.07
N VAL A 344 -10.49 6.10 25.73
CA VAL A 344 -9.44 7.07 26.06
C VAL A 344 -9.64 8.39 25.28
N ALA A 345 -9.95 8.32 24.00
CA ALA A 345 -10.22 9.50 23.18
C ALA A 345 -11.43 10.30 23.71
N ALA A 346 -12.50 9.63 24.10
CA ALA A 346 -13.66 10.27 24.71
C ALA A 346 -13.31 10.95 26.03
N PHE A 347 -12.50 10.29 26.87
CA PHE A 347 -12.01 10.89 28.12
C PHE A 347 -11.21 12.18 27.88
N ILE A 348 -10.29 12.16 26.89
CA ILE A 348 -9.45 13.32 26.55
C ILE A 348 -10.30 14.46 25.96
N THR A 349 -11.28 14.15 25.12
CA THR A 349 -12.05 15.18 24.39
C THR A 349 -13.13 15.83 25.24
N ASP A 350 -13.75 15.08 26.14
CA ASP A 350 -14.89 15.57 26.91
C ASP A 350 -14.48 16.22 28.24
N LEU A 351 -13.26 15.91 28.78
CA LEU A 351 -12.74 16.39 30.09
C LEU A 351 -13.80 16.39 31.22
N HIS A 352 -14.93 15.74 30.97
CA HIS A 352 -15.95 15.52 31.96
C HIS A 352 -15.62 14.20 32.66
N ILE A 353 -15.07 14.29 33.87
CA ILE A 353 -15.06 13.18 34.80
C ILE A 353 -16.51 12.70 34.87
N PRO A 354 -16.85 11.48 34.38
CA PRO A 354 -18.22 11.00 34.49
C PRO A 354 -18.53 10.89 35.98
N MET A 355 -19.27 11.84 36.52
CA MET A 355 -19.83 11.73 37.85
C MET A 355 -20.59 10.41 37.94
N PRO A 356 -20.38 9.61 38.98
CA PRO A 356 -20.91 8.26 39.09
C PRO A 356 -22.42 8.26 39.27
N GLY A 357 -23.17 8.36 38.18
CA GLY A 357 -24.61 8.29 38.12
C GLY A 357 -25.20 6.89 37.98
N ARG A 358 -24.43 5.85 38.05
CA ARG A 358 -24.82 4.43 38.21
C ARG A 358 -23.63 3.66 38.73
N ARG A 359 -23.87 2.85 39.78
CA ARG A 359 -22.89 2.00 40.49
C ARG A 359 -21.98 1.20 39.53
N ARG A 360 -20.97 1.85 38.96
CA ARG A 360 -19.79 1.14 38.50
C ARG A 360 -19.10 0.65 39.77
N THR A 361 -18.86 -0.63 39.90
CA THR A 361 -18.14 -1.16 41.05
C THR A 361 -16.76 -0.47 41.08
N ILE A 362 -16.27 -0.19 42.29
CA ILE A 362 -14.92 0.41 42.51
C ILE A 362 -13.85 -0.36 41.71
N ILE A 363 -14.00 -1.68 41.59
CA ILE A 363 -13.13 -2.58 40.81
C ILE A 363 -13.12 -2.22 39.32
N GLN A 364 -14.29 -1.91 38.72
CA GLN A 364 -14.35 -1.51 37.28
C GLN A 364 -13.69 -0.15 37.06
N SER A 365 -13.83 0.78 38.00
CA SER A 365 -13.20 2.10 37.91
C SER A 365 -11.68 2.02 38.09
N LEU A 366 -11.20 1.20 39.01
CA LEU A 366 -9.77 0.89 39.20
C LEU A 366 -9.16 0.18 37.99
N GLY A 367 -9.87 -0.79 37.42
CA GLY A 367 -9.43 -1.48 36.21
C GLY A 367 -9.28 -0.55 35.02
N MET A 368 -10.23 0.36 34.80
CA MET A 368 -10.15 1.38 33.76
C MET A 368 -9.00 2.36 34.00
N LEU A 369 -8.77 2.77 35.25
CA LEU A 369 -7.67 3.67 35.59
C LEU A 369 -6.31 3.01 35.32
N LEU A 370 -6.13 1.74 35.70
CA LEU A 370 -4.90 0.97 35.46
C LEU A 370 -4.63 0.79 33.97
N ILE A 371 -5.65 0.42 33.19
CA ILE A 371 -5.52 0.25 31.74
C ILE A 371 -5.17 1.59 31.06
N SER A 372 -5.79 2.69 31.51
CA SER A 372 -5.47 4.02 30.98
C SER A 372 -4.07 4.47 31.37
N ALA A 373 -3.63 4.21 32.61
CA ALA A 373 -2.28 4.51 33.07
C ALA A 373 -1.22 3.71 32.29
N LEU A 374 -1.45 2.41 32.07
CA LEU A 374 -0.58 1.58 31.22
C LEU A 374 -0.51 2.13 29.80
N GLY A 375 -1.65 2.53 29.21
CA GLY A 375 -1.70 3.14 27.91
C GLY A 375 -0.88 4.44 27.81
N VAL A 376 -0.94 5.30 28.85
CA VAL A 376 -0.11 6.52 28.92
C VAL A 376 1.38 6.20 28.98
N VAL A 377 1.78 5.17 29.74
CA VAL A 377 3.17 4.71 29.80
C VAL A 377 3.65 4.21 28.44
N ILE A 378 2.85 3.37 27.76
CA ILE A 378 3.19 2.85 26.43
C ILE A 378 3.28 3.99 25.40
N MET A 379 2.35 4.95 25.43
CA MET A 379 2.41 6.13 24.56
C MET A 379 3.65 6.99 24.84
N GLY A 380 4.04 7.16 26.12
CA GLY A 380 5.29 7.83 26.50
C GLY A 380 6.52 7.11 25.93
N TYR A 381 6.51 5.78 25.97
CA TYR A 381 7.55 4.96 25.35
C TYR A 381 7.54 5.10 23.81
N GLY A 382 6.36 5.27 23.22
CA GLY A 382 6.21 5.59 21.80
C GLY A 382 6.84 6.93 21.42
N CYS A 383 6.64 7.97 22.23
CA CYS A 383 7.33 9.26 22.03
C CYS A 383 8.85 9.11 22.11
N HIS A 384 9.36 8.34 23.08
CA HIS A 384 10.78 8.02 23.21
C HIS A 384 11.30 7.30 21.96
N GLY A 385 10.57 6.31 21.45
CA GLY A 385 10.91 5.59 20.21
C GLY A 385 11.03 6.53 18.99
N ILE A 386 10.12 7.51 18.86
CA ILE A 386 10.19 8.53 17.78
C ILE A 386 11.46 9.39 17.91
N VAL A 387 11.86 9.74 19.12
CA VAL A 387 13.07 10.56 19.35
C VAL A 387 14.32 9.77 18.99
N ILE A 388 14.45 8.54 19.47
CA ILE A 388 15.62 7.68 19.21
C ILE A 388 15.71 7.24 17.76
N SER A 389 14.59 7.02 17.08
CA SER A 389 14.58 6.62 15.65
C SER A 389 15.32 7.61 14.74
N ALA A 390 15.49 8.85 15.18
CA ALA A 390 16.26 9.85 14.45
C ALA A 390 17.78 9.59 14.48
N GLU A 391 18.29 8.91 15.50
CA GLU A 391 19.71 8.60 15.64
C GLU A 391 20.09 7.31 14.90
N GLN A 392 19.21 6.30 14.90
CA GLN A 392 19.46 5.01 14.25
C GLN A 392 19.34 5.07 12.72
N LYS A 393 18.46 5.93 12.18
CA LYS A 393 18.26 6.06 10.72
C LYS A 393 19.48 6.63 10.00
N ASN A 394 20.36 7.34 10.68
CA ASN A 394 21.46 8.06 10.05
C ASN A 394 22.61 7.16 9.57
N ASN A 395 22.70 5.89 9.98
CA ASN A 395 23.83 5.06 9.58
C ASN A 395 23.49 4.03 8.49
N ASP A 396 22.51 3.14 8.67
CA ASP A 396 22.37 1.98 7.78
C ASP A 396 21.61 2.27 6.47
N THR A 397 20.50 2.99 6.56
CA THR A 397 19.68 3.29 5.36
C THR A 397 20.32 4.40 4.51
N ALA A 398 20.95 5.39 5.16
CA ALA A 398 21.69 6.44 4.45
C ALA A 398 22.91 5.86 3.72
N ILE A 399 23.67 5.00 4.38
CA ILE A 399 24.82 4.28 3.77
C ILE A 399 24.37 3.44 2.56
N LEU A 400 23.23 2.73 2.68
CA LEU A 400 22.69 1.96 1.56
C LEU A 400 22.24 2.86 0.42
N GLN A 401 21.51 3.95 0.71
CA GLN A 401 21.07 4.91 -0.31
C GLN A 401 22.23 5.60 -1.00
N ASP A 402 23.22 6.03 -0.24
CA ASP A 402 24.45 6.64 -0.78
C ASP A 402 25.22 5.66 -1.66
N ARG A 403 25.31 4.38 -1.27
CA ARG A 403 25.94 3.32 -2.06
C ARG A 403 25.16 3.07 -3.37
N LEU A 404 23.85 2.93 -3.31
CA LEU A 404 23.03 2.72 -4.51
C LEU A 404 23.16 3.89 -5.48
N ALA A 405 23.13 5.13 -4.96
CA ALA A 405 23.30 6.33 -5.76
C ALA A 405 24.72 6.44 -6.36
N ALA A 406 25.75 6.12 -5.58
CA ALA A 406 27.13 6.13 -6.06
C ALA A 406 27.38 5.07 -7.15
N ASN A 407 26.88 3.85 -6.94
CA ASN A 407 26.99 2.77 -7.92
C ASN A 407 26.21 3.08 -9.20
N ALA A 408 25.00 3.66 -9.09
CA ALA A 408 24.22 4.07 -10.25
C ALA A 408 24.96 5.13 -11.07
N ALA A 409 25.50 6.17 -10.41
CA ALA A 409 26.26 7.23 -11.07
C ALA A 409 27.56 6.71 -11.72
N GLU A 410 28.21 5.71 -11.12
CA GLU A 410 29.43 5.10 -11.67
C GLU A 410 29.11 4.24 -12.91
N LEU A 411 28.03 3.44 -12.86
CA LEU A 411 27.55 2.67 -14.02
C LEU A 411 27.16 3.59 -15.18
N GLU A 412 26.48 4.70 -14.88
CA GLU A 412 26.07 5.70 -15.89
C GLU A 412 27.29 6.33 -16.57
N LYS A 413 28.33 6.68 -15.81
CA LYS A 413 29.61 7.17 -16.35
C LYS A 413 30.32 6.14 -17.20
N GLN A 414 30.36 4.87 -16.78
CA GLN A 414 30.98 3.79 -17.54
C GLN A 414 30.22 3.55 -18.84
N HIS A 415 28.89 3.54 -18.82
CA HIS A 415 28.06 3.39 -20.01
C HIS A 415 28.25 4.56 -20.98
N ALA A 416 28.41 5.79 -20.48
CA ALA A 416 28.69 6.98 -21.30
C ALA A 416 30.11 6.92 -21.92
N ALA A 417 31.12 6.55 -21.13
CA ALA A 417 32.50 6.44 -21.60
C ALA A 417 32.67 5.35 -22.67
N GLU A 418 31.99 4.20 -22.51
CA GLU A 418 32.00 3.13 -23.51
C GLU A 418 31.24 3.49 -24.80
N ALA A 419 30.23 4.38 -24.71
CA ALA A 419 29.52 4.86 -25.89
C ALA A 419 30.37 5.84 -26.73
N GLU A 420 31.36 6.50 -26.12
CA GLU A 420 32.29 7.43 -26.79
C GLU A 420 33.58 6.75 -27.24
N ALA A 421 33.94 5.59 -26.67
CA ALA A 421 35.21 4.90 -27.00
C ALA A 421 35.08 4.07 -28.29
N ALA A 422 35.93 4.37 -29.28
CA ALA A 422 36.20 3.44 -30.37
C ALA A 422 36.80 2.14 -29.81
N PRO A 423 36.60 0.96 -30.46
CA PRO A 423 37.04 -0.33 -29.91
C PRO A 423 38.55 -0.34 -29.69
N SER A 424 38.95 -0.29 -28.44
CA SER A 424 40.37 -0.42 -28.05
C SER A 424 40.68 -1.89 -27.79
N PRO A 425 41.85 -2.41 -28.21
CA PRO A 425 42.19 -3.80 -27.97
C PRO A 425 42.34 -4.09 -26.48
N ALA A 426 41.66 -5.12 -26.01
CA ALA A 426 41.68 -5.58 -24.63
C ALA A 426 43.12 -5.84 -24.13
N THR A 427 43.43 -5.26 -22.97
CA THR A 427 44.66 -5.61 -22.24
C THR A 427 44.59 -7.08 -21.83
N PRO A 428 45.65 -7.90 -22.04
CA PRO A 428 45.62 -9.31 -21.70
C PRO A 428 45.41 -9.51 -20.19
N ALA A 429 44.25 -10.03 -19.81
CA ALA A 429 43.99 -10.52 -18.46
C ALA A 429 44.87 -11.74 -18.17
N GLN A 430 45.32 -11.93 -16.92
CA GLN A 430 45.99 -13.15 -16.49
C GLN A 430 45.11 -14.36 -16.81
N PRO A 431 45.70 -15.49 -17.26
CA PRO A 431 44.92 -16.65 -17.67
C PRO A 431 44.13 -17.20 -16.49
N GLN A 432 42.84 -16.90 -16.48
CA GLN A 432 41.86 -17.60 -15.65
C GLN A 432 41.48 -18.92 -16.34
N PRO A 433 41.19 -19.98 -15.59
CA PRO A 433 40.85 -21.28 -16.18
C PRO A 433 39.57 -21.26 -17.02
N VAL A 434 38.76 -20.23 -16.90
CA VAL A 434 37.48 -20.00 -17.62
C VAL A 434 37.40 -18.54 -18.03
N ASP A 435 37.06 -18.29 -19.30
CA ASP A 435 36.83 -16.93 -19.80
C ASP A 435 35.42 -16.42 -19.39
N LEU A 436 35.40 -15.41 -18.56
CA LEU A 436 34.17 -14.74 -18.08
C LEU A 436 33.99 -13.34 -18.70
N THR A 437 34.82 -12.99 -19.70
CA THR A 437 34.73 -11.68 -20.35
C THR A 437 33.41 -11.54 -21.15
N GLY A 438 32.89 -10.32 -21.26
CA GLY A 438 31.64 -10.07 -21.96
C GLY A 438 30.39 -10.57 -21.23
N THR A 439 30.48 -10.83 -19.92
CA THR A 439 29.31 -11.13 -19.09
C THR A 439 28.40 -9.94 -19.04
N VAL A 440 27.09 -10.16 -19.27
CA VAL A 440 26.04 -9.18 -19.12
C VAL A 440 25.25 -9.47 -17.85
N CYS A 441 25.05 -8.46 -17.03
CA CYS A 441 24.30 -8.55 -15.77
C CYS A 441 23.06 -7.67 -15.85
N ILE A 442 21.88 -8.26 -15.65
CA ILE A 442 20.59 -7.56 -15.62
C ILE A 442 19.99 -7.72 -14.22
N GLY A 443 19.81 -6.62 -13.50
CA GLY A 443 19.42 -6.73 -12.10
C GLY A 443 18.59 -5.60 -11.53
N ASP A 444 18.19 -5.82 -10.29
CA ASP A 444 17.50 -4.87 -9.43
C ASP A 444 18.45 -4.19 -8.42
N SER A 445 17.92 -3.63 -7.35
CA SER A 445 18.69 -2.94 -6.31
C SER A 445 19.70 -3.82 -5.59
N VAL A 446 19.48 -5.13 -5.49
CA VAL A 446 20.44 -6.07 -4.86
C VAL A 446 21.69 -6.17 -5.72
N MET A 447 21.52 -6.34 -7.02
CA MET A 447 22.64 -6.32 -7.97
C MET A 447 23.30 -4.94 -8.04
N LEU A 448 22.52 -3.86 -8.11
CA LEU A 448 23.04 -2.50 -8.13
C LEU A 448 23.92 -2.20 -6.91
N GLY A 449 23.46 -2.60 -5.71
CA GLY A 449 24.23 -2.43 -4.47
C GLY A 449 25.56 -3.19 -4.46
N SER A 450 25.65 -4.26 -5.25
CA SER A 450 26.83 -5.13 -5.39
C SER A 450 27.64 -4.89 -6.69
N ALA A 451 27.28 -3.87 -7.48
CA ALA A 451 27.84 -3.69 -8.83
C ALA A 451 29.35 -3.56 -8.83
N HIS A 452 29.91 -2.79 -7.92
CA HIS A 452 31.37 -2.61 -7.80
C HIS A 452 32.08 -3.94 -7.53
N GLN A 453 31.57 -4.78 -6.62
CA GLN A 453 32.16 -6.08 -6.29
C GLN A 453 31.99 -7.10 -7.45
N ILE A 454 30.87 -7.02 -8.18
CA ILE A 454 30.66 -7.84 -9.38
C ILE A 454 31.70 -7.49 -10.43
N GLN A 455 32.00 -6.23 -10.69
CA GLN A 455 33.03 -5.82 -11.66
C GLN A 455 34.44 -6.22 -11.23
N GLN A 456 34.71 -6.32 -9.93
CA GLN A 456 35.99 -6.81 -9.44
C GLN A 456 36.21 -8.30 -9.76
N VAL A 457 35.16 -9.12 -9.66
CA VAL A 457 35.25 -10.57 -9.90
C VAL A 457 34.93 -10.96 -11.37
N LEU A 458 34.21 -10.11 -12.08
CA LEU A 458 33.85 -10.24 -13.50
C LEU A 458 34.33 -9.00 -14.28
N PRO A 459 35.63 -8.82 -14.47
CA PRO A 459 36.17 -7.63 -15.13
C PRO A 459 35.68 -7.54 -16.59
N GLY A 460 35.23 -6.33 -16.96
CA GLY A 460 34.65 -6.10 -18.29
C GLY A 460 33.19 -6.58 -18.42
N SER A 461 32.51 -6.89 -17.31
CA SER A 461 31.08 -7.17 -17.34
C SER A 461 30.28 -5.88 -17.58
N TRP A 462 29.22 -5.99 -18.39
CA TRP A 462 28.23 -4.94 -18.55
C TRP A 462 27.09 -5.13 -17.55
N ILE A 463 26.91 -4.17 -16.64
CA ILE A 463 25.88 -4.23 -15.61
C ILE A 463 24.79 -3.21 -15.90
N ASP A 464 23.55 -3.68 -16.08
CA ASP A 464 22.34 -2.86 -16.15
C ASP A 464 21.44 -3.21 -14.95
N ALA A 465 21.56 -2.44 -13.91
CA ALA A 465 20.83 -2.66 -12.66
C ALA A 465 20.20 -1.35 -12.14
N GLU A 466 18.98 -1.45 -11.62
CA GLU A 466 18.20 -0.28 -11.21
C GLU A 466 17.35 -0.59 -9.99
N VAL A 467 17.16 0.43 -9.14
CA VAL A 467 16.30 0.31 -7.95
C VAL A 467 14.85 0.04 -8.37
N SER A 468 14.18 -0.86 -7.63
CA SER A 468 12.78 -1.23 -7.85
C SER A 468 12.45 -1.88 -9.21
N ARG A 469 13.43 -2.43 -9.89
CA ARG A 469 13.23 -3.09 -11.20
C ARG A 469 12.47 -4.41 -11.07
N TYR A 470 11.52 -4.64 -11.96
CA TYR A 470 10.72 -5.87 -12.09
C TYR A 470 11.19 -6.73 -13.26
N VAL A 471 10.81 -8.02 -13.25
CA VAL A 471 11.11 -8.95 -14.34
C VAL A 471 10.58 -8.49 -15.70
N GLY A 472 9.51 -7.70 -15.71
CA GLY A 472 8.89 -7.18 -16.95
C GLY A 472 9.84 -6.34 -17.81
N SER A 473 10.80 -5.64 -17.21
CA SER A 473 11.78 -4.83 -17.95
C SER A 473 12.91 -5.67 -18.55
N GLY A 474 13.10 -6.90 -18.07
CA GLY A 474 14.27 -7.74 -18.45
C GLY A 474 14.34 -8.03 -19.94
N LEU A 475 13.19 -8.25 -20.61
CA LEU A 475 13.16 -8.51 -22.05
C LEU A 475 13.60 -7.29 -22.87
N GLU A 476 13.10 -6.11 -22.55
CA GLU A 476 13.43 -4.86 -23.26
C GLU A 476 14.93 -4.55 -23.11
N ILE A 477 15.48 -4.76 -21.90
CA ILE A 477 16.91 -4.57 -21.63
C ILE A 477 17.74 -5.55 -22.46
N ALA A 478 17.40 -6.84 -22.45
CA ALA A 478 18.11 -7.86 -23.22
C ALA A 478 18.07 -7.57 -24.75
N GLN A 479 16.92 -7.10 -25.26
CA GLN A 479 16.77 -6.70 -26.65
C GLN A 479 17.58 -5.46 -26.98
N SER A 480 17.59 -4.46 -26.12
CA SER A 480 18.39 -3.25 -26.26
C SER A 480 19.89 -3.58 -26.29
N MET A 481 20.35 -4.44 -25.39
CA MET A 481 21.76 -4.90 -25.36
C MET A 481 22.12 -5.69 -26.61
N SER A 482 21.21 -6.54 -27.09
CA SER A 482 21.42 -7.28 -28.34
C SER A 482 21.53 -6.33 -29.54
N ALA A 483 20.66 -5.32 -29.62
CA ALA A 483 20.72 -4.31 -30.69
C ALA A 483 22.01 -3.49 -30.68
N GLN A 484 22.62 -3.32 -29.50
CA GLN A 484 23.92 -2.66 -29.31
C GLN A 484 25.14 -3.62 -29.52
N GLY A 485 24.89 -4.90 -29.80
CA GLY A 485 25.95 -5.90 -29.92
C GLY A 485 26.65 -6.25 -28.61
N LYS A 486 26.03 -5.94 -27.47
CA LYS A 486 26.57 -6.14 -26.12
C LYS A 486 26.11 -7.42 -25.45
N LEU A 487 24.99 -8.01 -25.91
CA LEU A 487 24.44 -9.23 -25.31
C LEU A 487 25.34 -10.43 -25.69
N GLY A 488 26.20 -10.84 -24.77
CA GLY A 488 27.14 -11.96 -24.93
C GLY A 488 26.52 -13.33 -24.65
N HIS A 489 27.40 -14.33 -24.57
CA HIS A 489 27.00 -15.71 -24.25
C HIS A 489 26.81 -15.96 -22.74
N LEU A 490 27.28 -15.07 -21.89
CA LEU A 490 27.14 -15.17 -20.43
C LEU A 490 26.19 -14.08 -19.94
N VAL A 491 25.09 -14.49 -19.33
CA VAL A 491 24.06 -13.56 -18.80
C VAL A 491 23.77 -13.89 -17.34
N VAL A 492 23.90 -12.90 -16.47
CA VAL A 492 23.52 -13.00 -15.05
C VAL A 492 22.25 -12.21 -14.85
N ILE A 493 21.24 -12.82 -14.25
CA ILE A 493 19.95 -12.18 -13.93
C ILE A 493 19.77 -12.16 -12.41
N SER A 494 19.48 -10.98 -11.85
CA SER A 494 19.06 -10.81 -10.45
C SER A 494 17.79 -9.97 -10.43
N LEU A 495 16.67 -10.63 -10.75
CA LEU A 495 15.31 -10.05 -10.77
C LEU A 495 14.37 -10.97 -10.01
N GLY A 496 13.49 -10.38 -9.18
CA GLY A 496 12.54 -11.13 -8.36
C GLY A 496 12.39 -10.57 -6.95
N THR A 497 13.30 -9.72 -6.50
CA THR A 497 13.21 -9.07 -5.19
C THR A 497 12.03 -8.06 -5.14
N ASN A 498 11.81 -7.32 -6.21
CA ASN A 498 10.79 -6.28 -6.27
C ASN A 498 9.42 -6.76 -6.77
N GLY A 499 9.22 -8.06 -7.00
CA GLY A 499 7.94 -8.60 -7.41
C GLY A 499 7.97 -10.05 -7.83
N PRO A 500 6.79 -10.66 -8.02
CA PRO A 500 6.71 -12.03 -8.48
C PRO A 500 7.23 -12.18 -9.91
N ILE A 501 7.91 -13.31 -10.15
CA ILE A 501 8.27 -13.79 -11.49
C ILE A 501 7.38 -14.96 -11.92
N ALA A 502 6.57 -15.47 -10.99
CA ALA A 502 5.65 -16.59 -11.15
C ALA A 502 4.39 -16.44 -10.27
N GLY A 503 3.50 -17.42 -10.30
CA GLY A 503 2.29 -17.48 -9.46
C GLY A 503 1.11 -16.67 -10.00
N GLN A 504 1.33 -15.81 -10.99
CA GLN A 504 0.28 -15.11 -11.73
C GLN A 504 0.63 -15.12 -13.22
N GLU A 505 -0.37 -15.35 -14.08
CA GLU A 505 -0.18 -15.50 -15.52
C GLU A 505 0.63 -14.36 -16.16
N ARG A 506 0.39 -13.13 -15.73
CA ARG A 506 1.09 -11.94 -16.22
C ARG A 506 2.61 -12.02 -16.02
N TYR A 507 3.06 -12.36 -14.83
CA TYR A 507 4.49 -12.41 -14.50
C TYR A 507 5.17 -13.60 -15.16
N GLU A 508 4.48 -14.74 -15.19
CA GLU A 508 4.99 -15.91 -15.90
C GLU A 508 5.12 -15.68 -17.41
N VAL A 509 4.20 -14.96 -18.04
CA VAL A 509 4.29 -14.56 -19.46
C VAL A 509 5.54 -13.71 -19.67
N GLN A 510 5.82 -12.74 -18.81
CA GLN A 510 7.00 -11.88 -18.91
C GLN A 510 8.30 -12.68 -18.71
N THR A 511 8.34 -13.52 -17.69
CA THR A 511 9.50 -14.38 -17.42
C THR A 511 9.76 -15.36 -18.55
N ARG A 512 8.72 -16.01 -19.08
CA ARG A 512 8.83 -16.91 -20.23
C ARG A 512 9.26 -16.18 -21.50
N ALA A 513 8.81 -14.94 -21.72
CA ALA A 513 9.22 -14.14 -22.87
C ALA A 513 10.71 -13.78 -22.81
N LEU A 514 11.20 -13.37 -21.63
CA LEU A 514 12.63 -13.11 -21.40
C LEU A 514 13.45 -14.37 -21.63
N LEU A 515 13.08 -15.49 -21.02
CA LEU A 515 13.77 -16.77 -21.16
C LEU A 515 13.78 -17.26 -22.60
N LYS A 516 12.62 -17.20 -23.29
CA LYS A 516 12.53 -17.57 -24.71
C LYS A 516 13.50 -16.76 -25.58
N TYR A 517 13.64 -15.47 -25.28
CA TYR A 517 14.57 -14.60 -26.00
C TYR A 517 16.02 -14.94 -25.71
N LEU A 518 16.37 -15.12 -24.44
CA LEU A 518 17.75 -15.44 -24.05
C LEU A 518 18.17 -16.85 -24.47
N CYS A 519 17.31 -17.84 -24.34
CA CYS A 519 17.57 -19.24 -24.73
C CYS A 519 17.43 -19.48 -26.24
N ALA A 520 17.10 -18.48 -27.05
CA ALA A 520 17.12 -18.61 -28.51
C ALA A 520 18.54 -18.86 -29.08
N ASP A 521 19.54 -18.43 -28.36
CA ASP A 521 20.93 -18.79 -28.59
C ASP A 521 21.29 -20.00 -27.69
N PRO A 522 21.53 -21.20 -28.24
CA PRO A 522 21.76 -22.41 -27.44
C PRO A 522 23.10 -22.38 -26.70
N ASP A 523 24.04 -21.58 -27.14
CA ASP A 523 25.38 -21.46 -26.52
C ASP A 523 25.36 -20.48 -25.34
N ARG A 524 24.29 -19.68 -25.20
CA ARG A 524 24.17 -18.72 -24.12
C ARG A 524 23.88 -19.42 -22.80
N GLN A 525 24.70 -19.13 -21.81
CA GLN A 525 24.53 -19.60 -20.43
C GLN A 525 23.92 -18.51 -19.57
N ILE A 526 22.83 -18.82 -18.88
CA ILE A 526 22.05 -17.89 -18.08
C ILE A 526 22.20 -18.29 -16.62
N PHE A 527 22.64 -17.35 -15.79
CA PHE A 527 22.82 -17.53 -14.35
C PHE A 527 21.79 -16.67 -13.63
N TRP A 528 20.74 -17.30 -13.09
CA TRP A 528 19.69 -16.56 -12.38
C TRP A 528 19.88 -16.68 -10.89
N VAL A 529 20.05 -15.52 -10.23
CA VAL A 529 20.17 -15.42 -8.77
C VAL A 529 18.79 -15.57 -8.17
N ASN A 530 18.60 -16.53 -7.26
CA ASN A 530 17.32 -16.72 -6.59
C ASN A 530 17.05 -15.63 -5.55
N THR A 531 15.79 -15.46 -5.20
CA THR A 531 15.31 -14.33 -4.39
C THR A 531 15.46 -14.63 -2.91
N TYR A 532 16.04 -13.68 -2.16
CA TYR A 532 15.95 -13.60 -0.71
C TYR A 532 15.21 -12.33 -0.30
N ALA A 533 14.00 -12.50 0.21
CA ALA A 533 13.15 -11.43 0.70
C ALA A 533 12.13 -12.05 1.67
N PRO A 534 12.53 -12.40 2.91
CA PRO A 534 11.82 -13.31 3.81
C PRO A 534 10.43 -12.83 4.25
N HIS A 535 10.13 -11.55 4.02
CA HIS A 535 8.84 -10.95 4.36
C HIS A 535 7.91 -10.79 3.13
N LEU A 536 8.36 -11.25 1.94
CA LEU A 536 7.60 -11.10 0.70
C LEU A 536 6.92 -12.43 0.33
N SER A 537 5.61 -12.39 0.12
CA SER A 537 4.79 -13.56 -0.17
C SER A 537 5.19 -14.32 -1.44
N TRP A 538 5.92 -13.69 -2.36
CA TRP A 538 6.32 -14.32 -3.62
C TRP A 538 7.70 -14.97 -3.60
N GLN A 539 8.49 -14.82 -2.53
CA GLN A 539 9.84 -15.38 -2.46
C GLN A 539 9.89 -16.87 -2.81
N ASP A 540 9.11 -17.67 -2.08
CA ASP A 540 9.12 -19.13 -2.23
C ASP A 540 8.58 -19.53 -3.61
N THR A 541 7.50 -18.88 -4.06
CA THR A 541 6.92 -19.10 -5.40
C THR A 541 7.94 -18.77 -6.51
N ASN A 542 8.69 -17.67 -6.37
CA ASN A 542 9.75 -17.31 -7.30
C ASN A 542 10.86 -18.37 -7.33
N ASN A 543 11.33 -18.78 -6.17
CA ASN A 543 12.44 -19.76 -6.06
C ASN A 543 12.03 -21.15 -6.57
N ASP A 544 10.81 -21.59 -6.26
CA ASP A 544 10.26 -22.84 -6.80
C ASP A 544 10.16 -22.81 -8.33
N TYR A 545 9.71 -21.68 -8.88
CA TYR A 545 9.59 -21.51 -10.33
C TYR A 545 10.98 -21.47 -11.01
N LEU A 546 11.95 -20.80 -10.42
CA LEU A 546 13.34 -20.82 -10.92
C LEU A 546 13.93 -22.23 -10.93
N ASN A 547 13.67 -23.05 -9.91
CA ASN A 547 14.08 -24.43 -9.87
C ASN A 547 13.44 -25.26 -10.99
N GLN A 548 12.14 -25.05 -11.28
CA GLN A 548 11.44 -25.69 -12.41
C GLN A 548 12.03 -25.27 -13.77
N ILE A 549 12.35 -23.98 -13.94
CA ILE A 549 13.00 -23.45 -15.16
C ILE A 549 14.37 -24.11 -15.35
N SER A 550 15.20 -24.12 -14.33
CA SER A 550 16.54 -24.72 -14.40
C SER A 550 16.50 -26.23 -14.71
N ALA A 551 15.49 -26.94 -14.20
CA ALA A 551 15.30 -28.36 -14.52
C ALA A 551 14.88 -28.61 -15.99
N SER A 552 14.18 -27.65 -16.61
CA SER A 552 13.66 -27.75 -17.98
C SER A 552 14.55 -27.08 -19.06
N HIS A 553 15.48 -26.23 -18.65
CA HIS A 553 16.38 -25.50 -19.55
C HIS A 553 17.85 -25.76 -19.14
N PRO A 554 18.57 -26.59 -19.84
CA PRO A 554 19.95 -27.02 -19.45
C PRO A 554 20.97 -25.88 -19.46
N ASN A 555 20.68 -24.76 -20.09
CA ASN A 555 21.52 -23.57 -20.14
C ASN A 555 21.09 -22.48 -19.10
N VAL A 556 20.14 -22.80 -18.21
CA VAL A 556 19.75 -21.93 -17.10
C VAL A 556 20.21 -22.51 -15.77
N HIS A 557 21.02 -21.77 -15.05
CA HIS A 557 21.71 -22.18 -13.84
C HIS A 557 21.29 -21.28 -12.66
N ILE A 558 20.91 -21.89 -11.54
CA ILE A 558 20.58 -21.13 -10.33
C ILE A 558 21.87 -20.74 -9.60
N VAL A 559 21.94 -19.48 -9.21
CA VAL A 559 22.90 -18.95 -8.22
C VAL A 559 22.15 -18.87 -6.90
N ASP A 560 22.48 -19.74 -5.95
CA ASP A 560 21.70 -19.95 -4.71
C ASP A 560 22.06 -18.90 -3.64
N TRP A 561 21.66 -17.65 -3.88
CA TRP A 561 21.78 -16.58 -2.90
C TRP A 561 20.89 -16.80 -1.68
N TYR A 562 19.67 -17.30 -1.89
CA TYR A 562 18.74 -17.63 -0.81
C TYR A 562 19.34 -18.63 0.18
N GLY A 563 19.90 -19.72 -0.33
CA GLY A 563 20.51 -20.74 0.51
C GLY A 563 21.71 -20.24 1.31
N LEU A 564 22.53 -19.35 0.71
CA LEU A 564 23.67 -18.77 1.39
C LEU A 564 23.27 -17.72 2.43
N ILE A 565 22.50 -16.73 2.02
CA ILE A 565 22.22 -15.55 2.86
C ILE A 565 21.27 -15.85 4.04
N SER A 566 20.40 -16.86 3.89
CA SER A 566 19.53 -17.29 5.00
C SER A 566 20.30 -17.83 6.20
N GLN A 567 21.54 -18.29 6.00
CA GLN A 567 22.44 -18.74 7.05
C GLN A 567 23.33 -17.61 7.60
N HIS A 568 23.36 -16.46 6.92
CA HIS A 568 24.23 -15.33 7.22
C HIS A 568 23.49 -13.99 7.22
N PRO A 569 22.47 -13.83 8.10
CA PRO A 569 21.68 -12.58 8.18
C PRO A 569 22.54 -11.36 8.56
N GLU A 570 23.72 -11.55 9.15
CA GLU A 570 24.69 -10.51 9.47
C GLU A 570 25.30 -9.83 8.22
N TRP A 571 25.17 -10.43 7.03
CA TRP A 571 25.62 -9.86 5.76
C TRP A 571 24.55 -8.99 5.08
N LEU A 572 23.41 -8.77 5.75
CA LEU A 572 22.36 -7.91 5.27
C LEU A 572 22.40 -6.53 5.94
N SER A 573 22.00 -5.53 5.19
CA SER A 573 21.73 -4.18 5.70
C SER A 573 20.54 -4.20 6.68
N GLY A 574 20.28 -3.07 7.32
CA GLY A 574 19.22 -2.94 8.32
C GLY A 574 17.80 -3.26 7.82
N ASP A 575 17.57 -3.29 6.51
CA ASP A 575 16.30 -3.67 5.88
C ASP A 575 16.07 -5.18 5.78
N GLY A 576 17.10 -5.99 6.02
CA GLY A 576 17.03 -7.44 5.96
C GLY A 576 16.91 -8.04 4.55
N ILE A 577 17.13 -7.24 3.49
CA ILE A 577 17.03 -7.65 2.08
C ILE A 577 18.34 -7.35 1.33
N HIS A 578 18.81 -6.11 1.40
CA HIS A 578 20.00 -5.68 0.67
C HIS A 578 21.27 -6.12 1.37
N PRO A 579 22.26 -6.66 0.65
CA PRO A 579 23.57 -6.95 1.21
C PRO A 579 24.25 -5.70 1.78
N ASN A 580 24.90 -5.84 2.94
CA ASN A 580 25.84 -4.85 3.46
C ASN A 580 27.21 -4.98 2.76
N ASP A 581 28.26 -4.31 3.25
CA ASP A 581 29.59 -4.34 2.60
C ASP A 581 30.14 -5.76 2.48
N ASP A 582 30.07 -6.56 3.54
CA ASP A 582 30.50 -7.96 3.52
C ASP A 582 29.60 -8.81 2.61
N GLY A 583 28.28 -8.58 2.69
CA GLY A 583 27.30 -9.28 1.87
C GLY A 583 27.46 -9.04 0.38
N THR A 584 27.82 -7.81 -0.04
CA THR A 584 28.08 -7.51 -1.47
C THR A 584 29.27 -8.29 -2.02
N ILE A 585 30.32 -8.50 -1.21
CA ILE A 585 31.48 -9.31 -1.55
C ILE A 585 31.06 -10.78 -1.73
N GLN A 586 30.25 -11.31 -0.81
CA GLN A 586 29.78 -12.69 -0.87
C GLN A 586 28.80 -12.91 -2.05
N PHE A 587 27.95 -11.94 -2.34
CA PHE A 587 27.05 -11.98 -3.48
C PHE A 587 27.80 -12.07 -4.81
N ALA A 588 28.79 -11.19 -5.02
CA ALA A 588 29.63 -11.20 -6.21
C ALA A 588 30.43 -12.49 -6.34
N LYS A 589 31.03 -12.96 -5.23
CA LYS A 589 31.78 -14.21 -5.18
C LYS A 589 30.91 -15.42 -5.52
N LEU A 590 29.68 -15.49 -4.99
CA LEU A 590 28.75 -16.59 -5.27
C LEU A 590 28.43 -16.68 -6.76
N ILE A 591 28.17 -15.53 -7.41
CA ILE A 591 27.94 -15.47 -8.86
C ILE A 591 29.18 -16.02 -9.62
N HIS A 592 30.36 -15.47 -9.32
CA HIS A 592 31.61 -15.89 -9.95
C HIS A 592 31.86 -17.40 -9.80
N ASP A 593 31.80 -17.91 -8.57
CA ASP A 593 32.12 -19.32 -8.27
C ASP A 593 31.13 -20.27 -8.97
N ARG A 594 29.82 -19.88 -9.05
CA ARG A 594 28.83 -20.65 -9.78
C ARG A 594 29.09 -20.66 -11.29
N MET A 595 29.48 -19.54 -11.85
CA MET A 595 29.85 -19.44 -13.28
C MET A 595 31.04 -20.31 -13.58
N VAL A 596 32.14 -20.21 -12.81
CA VAL A 596 33.32 -21.04 -12.96
C VAL A 596 32.99 -22.53 -12.84
N GLN A 597 32.20 -22.91 -11.83
CA GLN A 597 31.79 -24.31 -11.64
C GLN A 597 31.08 -24.89 -12.86
N VAL A 598 30.10 -24.16 -13.42
CA VAL A 598 29.32 -24.63 -14.56
C VAL A 598 30.19 -24.72 -15.83
N LEU A 599 30.93 -23.68 -16.13
CA LEU A 599 31.70 -23.60 -17.37
C LEU A 599 32.88 -24.56 -17.38
N SER A 600 33.57 -24.76 -16.24
CA SER A 600 34.63 -25.79 -16.12
C SER A 600 34.05 -27.19 -16.34
N ALA A 601 32.85 -27.49 -15.84
CA ALA A 601 32.22 -28.78 -16.05
C ALA A 601 31.79 -29.02 -17.51
N GLN A 602 31.53 -27.97 -18.28
CA GLN A 602 31.23 -28.03 -19.72
C GLN A 602 32.52 -28.26 -20.56
N GLN A 603 33.63 -27.61 -20.21
CA GLN A 603 34.92 -27.81 -20.87
C GLN A 603 35.46 -29.25 -20.74
N ILE A 604 35.17 -29.92 -19.62
CA ILE A 604 35.54 -31.33 -19.40
C ILE A 604 34.68 -32.28 -20.24
N LYS A 605 33.48 -31.88 -20.69
CA LYS A 605 32.55 -32.70 -21.49
C LYS A 605 32.77 -32.57 -23.01
N THR A 606 33.56 -31.60 -23.46
CA THR A 606 33.97 -31.45 -24.87
C THR A 606 35.30 -32.19 -25.07
N PRO A 607 35.32 -33.38 -25.72
CA PRO A 607 36.56 -34.16 -25.92
C PRO A 607 37.54 -33.49 -26.88
#